data_5af43566d755ef8c5c4a96ea520f30a8
#
_entry.id   5af43566d755ef8c5c4a96ea520f30a8
#
_cell.length_a   1.000
_cell.length_b   1.000
_cell.length_c   1.000
_cell.angle_alpha   90.00
_cell.angle_beta   90.00
_cell.angle_gamma   90.00
#
_symmetry.space_group_name_H-M   'P 1'
#
loop_
_entity.id
_entity.type
_entity.pdbx_description
1 polymer ?
#
loop_
_entity_poly.entity_id
_entity_poly.type
_entity_poly.pdbx_seq_one_letter_code
_entity_poly.pdbx_strand_id
1 'polypeptide(L)'
;MDTIARVAGVSKATVYAHFGSKEELFAAMVATNCRRIAESLAEETLEGLPVRAALTQIGRQFLTFLLSPDTQAIYRVVVSETPRFPDLGRRFYAAGPQNTRGRIARYLERAAGRGLIRLDDPARATEMFLGMLIGPRHLKRVLGLEPAMSEAGIAAAVDHAVDCFLTLYPTP
;
A
#
# COMPACT_ATOMS: atom_id res chain seq x y z
N MET A 1 0.36 -15.93 20.58
CA MET A 1 1.68 -16.58 20.45
C MET A 1 1.57 -18.09 20.28
N ASP A 2 0.78 -18.79 21.07
CA ASP A 2 0.66 -20.26 20.99
C ASP A 2 0.18 -20.75 19.63
N THR A 3 -0.83 -20.09 19.06
CA THR A 3 -1.34 -20.40 17.70
C THR A 3 -0.27 -20.18 16.64
N ILE A 4 0.52 -19.10 16.76
CA ILE A 4 1.59 -18.79 15.81
C ILE A 4 2.68 -19.86 15.86
N ALA A 5 3.14 -20.20 17.05
CA ALA A 5 4.14 -21.25 17.25
C ALA A 5 3.67 -22.60 16.68
N ARG A 6 2.41 -22.97 16.96
CA ARG A 6 1.79 -24.20 16.44
C ARG A 6 1.73 -24.22 14.91
N VAL A 7 1.29 -23.13 14.27
CA VAL A 7 1.20 -23.03 12.80
C VAL A 7 2.58 -23.06 12.16
N ALA A 8 3.57 -22.40 12.80
CA ALA A 8 4.96 -22.38 12.32
C ALA A 8 5.73 -23.69 12.61
N GLY A 9 5.15 -24.65 13.35
CA GLY A 9 5.80 -25.90 13.68
C GLY A 9 6.98 -25.76 14.66
N VAL A 10 7.00 -24.70 15.48
CA VAL A 10 8.08 -24.42 16.43
C VAL A 10 7.53 -24.21 17.84
N SER A 11 8.42 -24.21 18.85
CA SER A 11 8.03 -23.91 20.22
C SER A 11 7.74 -22.40 20.40
N LYS A 12 6.92 -22.05 21.40
CA LYS A 12 6.70 -20.67 21.80
C LYS A 12 8.01 -19.99 22.22
N ALA A 13 8.90 -20.72 22.89
CA ALA A 13 10.22 -20.24 23.27
C ALA A 13 11.08 -19.89 22.05
N THR A 14 11.01 -20.69 20.98
CA THR A 14 11.70 -20.41 19.72
C THR A 14 11.20 -19.12 19.07
N VAL A 15 9.89 -18.89 19.08
CA VAL A 15 9.32 -17.62 18.54
C VAL A 15 9.83 -16.43 19.35
N TYR A 16 9.82 -16.49 20.67
CA TYR A 16 10.33 -15.41 21.52
C TYR A 16 11.85 -15.21 21.42
N ALA A 17 12.62 -16.28 21.26
CA ALA A 17 14.05 -16.20 21.04
C ALA A 17 14.39 -15.47 19.73
N HIS A 18 13.54 -15.61 18.71
CA HIS A 18 13.75 -14.97 17.40
C HIS A 18 13.27 -13.52 17.34
N PHE A 19 12.15 -13.21 17.96
CA PHE A 19 11.50 -11.89 17.84
C PHE A 19 11.52 -11.06 19.14
N GLY A 20 12.02 -11.63 20.26
CA GLY A 20 12.09 -10.94 21.54
C GLY A 20 10.72 -10.70 22.19
N SER A 21 9.77 -10.12 21.48
CA SER A 21 8.44 -9.77 21.97
C SER A 21 7.34 -10.02 20.92
N LYS A 22 6.07 -9.98 21.36
CA LYS A 22 4.90 -10.02 20.46
C LYS A 22 4.90 -8.81 19.54
N GLU A 23 5.29 -7.66 20.06
CA GLU A 23 5.36 -6.37 19.35
C GLU A 23 6.42 -6.41 18.24
N GLU A 24 7.58 -7.01 18.50
CA GLU A 24 8.64 -7.17 17.51
C GLU A 24 8.25 -8.15 16.40
N LEU A 25 7.65 -9.28 16.75
CA LEU A 25 7.08 -10.20 15.76
C LEU A 25 6.09 -9.48 14.86
N PHE A 26 5.18 -8.70 15.45
CA PHE A 26 4.18 -7.97 14.69
C PHE A 26 4.81 -6.90 13.79
N ALA A 27 5.79 -6.16 14.30
CA ALA A 27 6.54 -5.17 13.51
C ALA A 27 7.26 -5.83 12.32
N ALA A 28 7.83 -7.02 12.51
CA ALA A 28 8.46 -7.79 11.43
C ALA A 28 7.44 -8.26 10.37
N MET A 29 6.26 -8.70 10.78
CA MET A 29 5.16 -9.06 9.86
C MET A 29 4.72 -7.85 9.02
N VAL A 30 4.51 -6.70 9.66
CA VAL A 30 4.17 -5.45 8.98
C VAL A 30 5.26 -5.06 7.98
N ALA A 31 6.52 -5.05 8.42
CA ALA A 31 7.64 -4.69 7.56
C ALA A 31 7.76 -5.62 6.33
N THR A 32 7.52 -6.91 6.51
CA THR A 32 7.54 -7.90 5.42
C THR A 32 6.40 -7.67 4.43
N ASN A 33 5.19 -7.40 4.93
CA ASN A 33 4.04 -7.09 4.07
C ASN A 33 4.25 -5.78 3.28
N CYS A 34 4.81 -4.75 3.94
CA CYS A 34 5.09 -3.47 3.30
C CYS A 34 6.22 -3.55 2.26
N ARG A 35 7.21 -4.44 2.44
CA ARG A 35 8.25 -4.67 1.42
C ARG A 35 7.66 -5.20 0.10
N ARG A 36 6.68 -6.08 0.15
CA ARG A 36 6.03 -6.63 -1.06
C ARG A 36 5.46 -5.54 -1.94
N ILE A 37 4.75 -4.55 -1.37
CA ILE A 37 4.25 -3.41 -2.16
C ILE A 37 5.39 -2.51 -2.62
N ALA A 38 6.42 -2.30 -1.79
CA ALA A 38 7.55 -1.48 -2.16
C ALA A 38 8.33 -2.08 -3.35
N GLU A 39 8.54 -3.39 -3.38
CA GLU A 39 9.19 -4.10 -4.48
C GLU A 39 8.35 -4.04 -5.76
N SER A 40 7.02 -4.18 -5.66
CA SER A 40 6.12 -4.10 -6.82
C SER A 40 6.06 -2.71 -7.45
N LEU A 41 6.35 -1.66 -6.67
CA LEU A 41 6.47 -0.27 -7.13
C LEU A 41 7.94 0.12 -7.41
N ALA A 42 8.79 -0.84 -7.76
CA ALA A 42 10.18 -0.57 -8.09
C ALA A 42 10.28 0.33 -9.32
N GLU A 43 11.20 1.28 -9.25
CA GLU A 43 11.37 2.31 -10.28
C GLU A 43 11.69 1.71 -11.65
N GLU A 44 12.50 0.65 -11.66
CA GLU A 44 12.92 -0.07 -12.87
C GLU A 44 11.71 -0.66 -13.65
N THR A 45 10.64 -1.01 -12.96
CA THR A 45 9.42 -1.55 -13.60
C THR A 45 8.53 -0.49 -14.25
N LEU A 46 8.74 0.77 -13.90
CA LEU A 46 7.97 1.92 -14.40
C LEU A 46 8.75 2.74 -15.44
N GLU A 47 10.06 2.49 -15.53
CA GLU A 47 10.93 3.25 -16.43
C GLU A 47 10.60 2.94 -17.90
N GLY A 48 10.54 3.99 -18.72
CA GLY A 48 10.19 3.87 -20.14
C GLY A 48 8.71 3.68 -20.47
N LEU A 49 7.85 3.46 -19.48
CA LEU A 49 6.41 3.36 -19.71
C LEU A 49 5.79 4.75 -19.99
N PRO A 50 4.79 4.83 -20.90
CA PRO A 50 3.92 5.98 -20.95
C PRO A 50 3.28 6.27 -19.59
N VAL A 51 3.08 7.53 -19.22
CA VAL A 51 2.56 7.95 -17.90
C VAL A 51 1.27 7.21 -17.54
N ARG A 52 0.33 7.09 -18.48
CA ARG A 52 -0.92 6.34 -18.30
C ARG A 52 -0.64 4.88 -17.90
N ALA A 53 0.23 4.20 -18.61
CA ALA A 53 0.56 2.80 -18.35
C ALA A 53 1.20 2.61 -16.98
N ALA A 54 2.13 3.50 -16.61
CA ALA A 54 2.78 3.47 -15.30
C ALA A 54 1.77 3.73 -14.16
N LEU A 55 0.90 4.73 -14.29
CA LEU A 55 -0.15 5.00 -13.30
C LEU A 55 -1.15 3.83 -13.18
N THR A 56 -1.52 3.22 -14.30
CA THR A 56 -2.38 2.02 -14.31
C THR A 56 -1.71 0.86 -13.57
N GLN A 57 -0.42 0.63 -13.83
CA GLN A 57 0.35 -0.41 -13.14
C GLN A 57 0.45 -0.13 -11.63
N ILE A 58 0.81 1.09 -11.23
CA ILE A 58 0.85 1.53 -9.84
C ILE A 58 -0.51 1.31 -9.16
N GLY A 59 -1.59 1.76 -9.79
CA GLY A 59 -2.94 1.67 -9.25
C GLY A 59 -3.39 0.22 -9.05
N ARG A 60 -3.15 -0.67 -10.03
CA ARG A 60 -3.47 -2.09 -9.93
C ARG A 60 -2.71 -2.77 -8.80
N GLN A 61 -1.40 -2.61 -8.75
CA GLN A 61 -0.56 -3.19 -7.69
C GLN A 61 -0.97 -2.70 -6.32
N PHE A 62 -1.20 -1.38 -6.19
CA PHE A 62 -1.62 -0.77 -4.94
C PHE A 62 -2.99 -1.27 -4.45
N LEU A 63 -4.02 -1.27 -5.31
CA LEU A 63 -5.35 -1.73 -4.91
C LEU A 63 -5.38 -3.24 -4.62
N THR A 64 -4.72 -4.06 -5.44
CA THR A 64 -4.62 -5.51 -5.19
C THR A 64 -3.98 -5.78 -3.84
N PHE A 65 -2.88 -5.09 -3.53
CA PHE A 65 -2.22 -5.19 -2.23
C PHE A 65 -3.12 -4.69 -1.09
N LEU A 66 -3.64 -3.46 -1.20
CA LEU A 66 -4.43 -2.83 -0.14
C LEU A 66 -5.67 -3.64 0.23
N LEU A 67 -6.37 -4.19 -0.78
CA LEU A 67 -7.63 -4.90 -0.60
C LEU A 67 -7.44 -6.41 -0.38
N SER A 68 -6.19 -6.90 -0.36
CA SER A 68 -5.91 -8.31 -0.08
C SER A 68 -6.34 -8.72 1.34
N PRO A 69 -6.77 -9.99 1.54
CA PRO A 69 -7.18 -10.47 2.86
C PRO A 69 -6.10 -10.28 3.93
N ASP A 70 -4.83 -10.52 3.57
CA ASP A 70 -3.70 -10.41 4.50
C ASP A 70 -3.48 -8.97 4.95
N THR A 71 -3.46 -8.02 4.01
CA THR A 71 -3.29 -6.58 4.33
C THR A 71 -4.45 -6.07 5.18
N GLN A 72 -5.68 -6.49 4.87
CA GLN A 72 -6.86 -6.14 5.66
C GLN A 72 -6.80 -6.71 7.08
N ALA A 73 -6.33 -7.95 7.24
CA ALA A 73 -6.15 -8.56 8.57
C ALA A 73 -5.09 -7.81 9.39
N ILE A 74 -3.94 -7.51 8.80
CA ILE A 74 -2.88 -6.73 9.45
C ILE A 74 -3.40 -5.34 9.84
N TYR A 75 -4.10 -4.65 8.94
CA TYR A 75 -4.65 -3.33 9.21
C TYR A 75 -5.59 -3.32 10.41
N ARG A 76 -6.53 -4.29 10.50
CA ARG A 76 -7.42 -4.42 11.65
C ARG A 76 -6.67 -4.62 12.96
N VAL A 77 -5.64 -5.45 12.96
CA VAL A 77 -4.79 -5.67 14.15
C VAL A 77 -4.05 -4.39 14.53
N VAL A 78 -3.46 -3.67 13.55
CA VAL A 78 -2.78 -2.38 13.82
C VAL A 78 -3.74 -1.40 14.47
N VAL A 79 -4.93 -1.21 13.88
CA VAL A 79 -5.93 -0.25 14.41
C VAL A 79 -6.36 -0.62 15.82
N SER A 80 -6.61 -1.91 16.10
CA SER A 80 -7.05 -2.36 17.42
C SER A 80 -5.96 -2.29 18.50
N GLU A 81 -4.70 -2.52 18.15
CA GLU A 81 -3.60 -2.56 19.11
C GLU A 81 -2.90 -1.19 19.31
N THR A 82 -3.01 -0.27 18.34
CA THR A 82 -2.35 1.06 18.40
C THR A 82 -2.73 1.88 19.64
N PRO A 83 -3.98 1.88 20.16
CA PRO A 83 -4.30 2.60 21.40
C PRO A 83 -3.47 2.12 22.60
N ARG A 84 -3.14 0.83 22.64
CA ARG A 84 -2.33 0.21 23.69
C ARG A 84 -0.82 0.32 23.40
N PHE A 85 -0.43 0.25 22.13
CA PHE A 85 0.96 0.27 21.66
C PHE A 85 1.15 1.33 20.56
N PRO A 86 1.26 2.63 20.91
CA PRO A 86 1.33 3.72 19.92
C PRO A 86 2.50 3.61 18.93
N ASP A 87 3.62 3.01 19.36
CA ASP A 87 4.78 2.76 18.49
C ASP A 87 4.47 1.84 17.32
N LEU A 88 3.55 0.91 17.51
CA LEU A 88 3.10 0.00 16.46
C LEU A 88 2.46 0.78 15.29
N GLY A 89 1.55 1.70 15.59
CA GLY A 89 0.92 2.55 14.58
C GLY A 89 1.93 3.43 13.84
N ARG A 90 2.89 4.01 14.57
CA ARG A 90 3.97 4.83 13.96
C ARG A 90 4.82 4.01 13.00
N ARG A 91 5.28 2.82 13.42
CA ARG A 91 6.10 1.91 12.60
C ARG A 91 5.33 1.42 11.38
N PHE A 92 4.06 1.05 11.55
CA PHE A 92 3.20 0.66 10.43
C PHE A 92 3.06 1.79 9.41
N TYR A 93 2.75 2.99 9.87
CA TYR A 93 2.55 4.14 8.98
C TYR A 93 3.82 4.48 8.20
N ALA A 94 4.97 4.50 8.88
CA ALA A 94 6.27 4.78 8.26
C ALA A 94 6.67 3.70 7.24
N ALA A 95 6.56 2.42 7.60
CA ALA A 95 6.99 1.31 6.74
C ALA A 95 6.09 1.10 5.51
N GLY A 96 4.78 1.33 5.64
CA GLY A 96 3.80 1.11 4.57
C GLY A 96 3.31 2.40 3.91
N PRO A 97 2.30 3.08 4.47
CA PRO A 97 1.64 4.21 3.82
C PRO A 97 2.59 5.34 3.42
N GLN A 98 3.50 5.75 4.31
CA GLN A 98 4.44 6.85 4.04
C GLN A 98 5.46 6.46 2.96
N ASN A 99 6.01 5.25 3.04
CA ASN A 99 6.97 4.77 2.04
C ASN A 99 6.33 4.64 0.64
N THR A 100 5.11 4.10 0.57
CA THR A 100 4.36 4.00 -0.69
C THR A 100 4.10 5.37 -1.31
N ARG A 101 3.63 6.34 -0.51
CA ARG A 101 3.45 7.73 -0.97
C ARG A 101 4.75 8.32 -1.51
N GLY A 102 5.86 8.16 -0.78
CA GLY A 102 7.15 8.68 -1.20
C GLY A 102 7.63 8.09 -2.53
N ARG A 103 7.38 6.79 -2.80
CA ARG A 103 7.74 6.16 -4.07
C ARG A 103 6.94 6.71 -5.24
N ILE A 104 5.62 6.84 -5.07
CA ILE A 104 4.74 7.41 -6.11
C ILE A 104 5.09 8.87 -6.37
N ALA A 105 5.33 9.67 -5.32
CA ALA A 105 5.73 11.07 -5.45
C ALA A 105 7.04 11.22 -6.25
N ARG A 106 8.05 10.39 -5.96
CA ARG A 106 9.31 10.39 -6.74
C ARG A 106 9.10 10.00 -8.20
N TYR A 107 8.22 9.04 -8.49
CA TYR A 107 7.88 8.72 -9.86
C TYR A 107 7.26 9.93 -10.57
N LEU A 108 6.26 10.58 -9.95
CA LEU A 108 5.58 11.75 -10.50
C LEU A 108 6.52 12.94 -10.68
N GLU A 109 7.42 13.19 -9.73
CA GLU A 109 8.46 14.22 -9.81
C GLU A 109 9.37 14.03 -11.03
N ARG A 110 9.85 12.79 -11.25
CA ARG A 110 10.67 12.48 -12.42
C ARG A 110 9.88 12.58 -13.73
N ALA A 111 8.64 12.14 -13.75
CA ALA A 111 7.77 12.26 -14.92
C ALA A 111 7.53 13.74 -15.28
N ALA A 112 7.32 14.60 -14.28
CA ALA A 112 7.21 16.04 -14.48
C ALA A 112 8.52 16.67 -14.94
N GLY A 113 9.65 16.30 -14.32
CA GLY A 113 10.98 16.79 -14.73
C GLY A 113 11.38 16.40 -16.15
N ARG A 114 10.81 15.29 -16.68
CA ARG A 114 10.98 14.87 -18.09
C ARG A 114 9.94 15.52 -19.03
N GLY A 115 9.04 16.36 -18.52
CA GLY A 115 7.97 16.97 -19.31
C GLY A 115 6.86 16.00 -19.75
N LEU A 116 6.75 14.81 -19.11
CA LEU A 116 5.77 13.80 -19.48
C LEU A 116 4.39 14.06 -18.86
N ILE A 117 4.32 14.89 -17.83
CA ILE A 117 3.10 15.30 -17.15
C ILE A 117 3.29 16.70 -16.56
N ARG A 118 2.22 17.50 -16.51
CA ARG A 118 2.25 18.84 -15.91
C ARG A 118 1.73 18.77 -14.48
N LEU A 119 2.61 18.95 -13.50
CA LEU A 119 2.25 19.07 -12.08
C LEU A 119 3.32 19.87 -11.34
N ASP A 120 2.89 20.65 -10.35
CA ASP A 120 3.76 21.54 -9.57
C ASP A 120 4.09 20.93 -8.19
N ASP A 121 3.20 20.08 -7.65
CA ASP A 121 3.35 19.44 -6.33
C ASP A 121 3.16 17.93 -6.43
N PRO A 122 4.27 17.16 -6.55
CA PRO A 122 4.22 15.70 -6.63
C PRO A 122 3.60 15.03 -5.40
N ALA A 123 3.80 15.61 -4.21
CA ALA A 123 3.26 15.04 -2.97
C ALA A 123 1.73 15.16 -2.94
N ARG A 124 1.20 16.35 -3.24
CA ARG A 124 -0.23 16.59 -3.35
C ARG A 124 -0.89 15.77 -4.46
N ALA A 125 -0.25 15.69 -5.63
CA ALA A 125 -0.74 14.86 -6.72
C ALA A 125 -0.82 13.39 -6.32
N THR A 126 0.17 12.88 -5.56
CA THR A 126 0.16 11.52 -5.00
C THR A 126 -1.02 11.30 -4.05
N GLU A 127 -1.29 12.24 -3.16
CA GLU A 127 -2.43 12.14 -2.23
C GLU A 127 -3.77 12.11 -2.98
N MET A 128 -3.93 12.93 -4.01
CA MET A 128 -5.12 12.93 -4.86
C MET A 128 -5.29 11.61 -5.59
N PHE A 129 -4.23 11.09 -6.22
CA PHE A 129 -4.26 9.81 -6.93
C PHE A 129 -4.66 8.65 -6.00
N LEU A 130 -3.99 8.54 -4.85
CA LEU A 130 -4.31 7.52 -3.86
C LEU A 130 -5.72 7.69 -3.28
N GLY A 131 -6.18 8.91 -3.06
CA GLY A 131 -7.55 9.20 -2.61
C GLY A 131 -8.60 8.70 -3.61
N MET A 132 -8.41 8.92 -4.91
CA MET A 132 -9.29 8.42 -5.97
C MET A 132 -9.28 6.88 -6.05
N LEU A 133 -8.12 6.25 -5.88
CA LEU A 133 -8.00 4.79 -5.85
C LEU A 133 -8.69 4.18 -4.63
N ILE A 134 -8.41 4.70 -3.44
CA ILE A 134 -8.91 4.14 -2.17
C ILE A 134 -10.42 4.33 -2.06
N GLY A 135 -10.91 5.55 -2.19
CA GLY A 135 -12.32 5.89 -2.01
C GLY A 135 -12.94 5.22 -0.77
N PRO A 136 -14.20 4.78 -0.82
CA PRO A 136 -14.84 4.07 0.29
C PRO A 136 -14.44 2.59 0.39
N ARG A 137 -13.72 2.05 -0.61
CA ARG A 137 -13.46 0.60 -0.77
C ARG A 137 -12.72 0.01 0.41
N HIS A 138 -11.65 0.68 0.85
CA HIS A 138 -10.84 0.21 1.98
C HIS A 138 -11.65 0.12 3.27
N LEU A 139 -12.40 1.18 3.60
CA LEU A 139 -13.25 1.20 4.79
C LEU A 139 -14.31 0.09 4.76
N LYS A 140 -15.00 -0.08 3.64
CA LYS A 140 -15.99 -1.15 3.47
C LYS A 140 -15.38 -2.54 3.65
N ARG A 141 -14.16 -2.76 3.14
CA ARG A 141 -13.42 -4.02 3.33
C ARG A 141 -13.00 -4.22 4.80
N VAL A 142 -12.50 -3.19 5.47
CA VAL A 142 -12.15 -3.25 6.91
C VAL A 142 -13.35 -3.64 7.75
N LEU A 143 -14.53 -3.06 7.43
CA LEU A 143 -15.78 -3.31 8.12
C LEU A 143 -16.46 -4.64 7.71
N GLY A 144 -15.95 -5.36 6.71
CA GLY A 144 -16.54 -6.60 6.22
C GLY A 144 -17.86 -6.42 5.46
N LEU A 145 -18.15 -5.22 4.96
CA LEU A 145 -19.39 -4.89 4.26
C LEU A 145 -19.41 -5.35 2.80
N GLU A 146 -18.25 -5.58 2.20
CA GLU A 146 -18.13 -6.01 0.80
C GLU A 146 -17.21 -7.23 0.66
N PRO A 147 -17.49 -8.15 -0.27
CA PRO A 147 -16.60 -9.25 -0.60
C PRO A 147 -15.30 -8.74 -1.26
N ALA A 148 -14.36 -9.64 -1.52
CA ALA A 148 -13.16 -9.31 -2.29
C ALA A 148 -13.54 -8.75 -3.66
N MET A 149 -12.89 -7.64 -4.03
CA MET A 149 -13.10 -7.04 -5.35
C MET A 149 -12.51 -7.95 -6.42
N SER A 150 -13.24 -8.15 -7.52
CA SER A 150 -12.74 -8.90 -8.67
C SER A 150 -11.63 -8.13 -9.38
N GLU A 151 -10.81 -8.84 -10.16
CA GLU A 151 -9.79 -8.20 -11.01
C GLU A 151 -10.38 -7.17 -11.97
N ALA A 152 -11.54 -7.47 -12.56
CA ALA A 152 -12.26 -6.53 -13.41
C ALA A 152 -12.72 -5.29 -12.66
N GLY A 153 -13.16 -5.45 -11.40
CA GLY A 153 -13.52 -4.34 -10.53
C GLY A 153 -12.31 -3.46 -10.17
N ILE A 154 -11.16 -4.07 -9.87
CA ILE A 154 -9.91 -3.35 -9.63
C ILE A 154 -9.51 -2.59 -10.90
N ALA A 155 -9.53 -3.24 -12.07
CA ALA A 155 -9.19 -2.61 -13.34
C ALA A 155 -10.06 -1.37 -13.60
N ALA A 156 -11.38 -1.50 -13.52
CA ALA A 156 -12.31 -0.40 -13.74
C ALA A 156 -12.09 0.78 -12.76
N ALA A 157 -11.81 0.48 -11.49
CA ALA A 157 -11.52 1.49 -10.49
C ALA A 157 -10.21 2.24 -10.77
N VAL A 158 -9.19 1.52 -11.23
CA VAL A 158 -7.90 2.09 -11.61
C VAL A 158 -8.01 2.94 -12.86
N ASP A 159 -8.67 2.43 -13.91
CA ASP A 159 -8.84 3.15 -15.17
C ASP A 159 -9.57 4.48 -14.93
N HIS A 160 -10.65 4.46 -14.14
CA HIS A 160 -11.35 5.68 -13.75
C HIS A 160 -10.47 6.68 -12.97
N ALA A 161 -9.70 6.19 -11.99
CA ALA A 161 -8.80 7.04 -11.22
C ALA A 161 -7.69 7.65 -12.08
N VAL A 162 -7.13 6.88 -13.03
CA VAL A 162 -6.12 7.36 -13.98
C VAL A 162 -6.69 8.39 -14.93
N ASP A 163 -7.91 8.18 -15.45
CA ASP A 163 -8.58 9.15 -16.31
C ASP A 163 -8.82 10.49 -15.60
N CYS A 164 -9.36 10.44 -14.38
CA CYS A 164 -9.55 11.63 -13.56
C CYS A 164 -8.21 12.33 -13.26
N PHE A 165 -7.19 11.56 -12.91
CA PHE A 165 -5.87 12.09 -12.59
C PHE A 165 -5.24 12.79 -13.78
N LEU A 166 -5.27 12.19 -14.96
CA LEU A 166 -4.72 12.78 -16.19
C LEU A 166 -5.54 13.95 -16.75
N THR A 167 -6.81 14.09 -16.34
CA THR A 167 -7.59 15.28 -16.60
C THR A 167 -7.12 16.47 -15.74
N LEU A 168 -6.75 16.21 -14.48
CA LEU A 168 -6.22 17.24 -13.57
C LEU A 168 -4.75 17.57 -13.87
N TYR A 169 -3.97 16.57 -14.26
CA TYR A 169 -2.55 16.66 -14.54
C TYR A 169 -2.27 16.16 -15.95
N PRO A 170 -2.50 17.00 -16.98
CA PRO A 170 -2.42 16.56 -18.36
C PRO A 170 -0.98 16.22 -18.77
N THR A 171 -0.88 15.28 -19.70
CA THR A 171 0.34 15.10 -20.52
C THR A 171 0.43 16.25 -21.53
N PRO A 172 1.62 16.68 -21.91
CA PRO A 172 1.83 17.72 -22.93
C PRO A 172 1.20 17.38 -24.25
#